data_39bff6b4c845b6c0d0ed4f0ab5aa837e
#
_entry.id   39bff6b4c845b6c0d0ed4f0ab5aa837e
#
_cell.length_a   1.000
_cell.length_b   1.000
_cell.length_c   1.000
_cell.angle_alpha   90.00
_cell.angle_beta   90.00
_cell.angle_gamma   90.00
#
_symmetry.space_group_name_H-M   'P 1'
#
loop_
_entity.id
_entity.type
_entity.pdbx_description
1 polymer ?
#
loop_
_entity_poly.entity_id
_entity_poly.type
_entity_poly.pdbx_seq_one_letter_code
_entity_poly.pdbx_strand_id
1 'polypeptide(L)'
;MKLTHLILLVVAGAVTAGGQTPAKPAVPAKAKPAVSIAKPKAAVAETVKLPPGVPIVPGVQAIAFSLRYQDIKIGVGAEAEPYKLYKVNYTGWLASDGHKFDSSADHRTPVTDKDGKPVLDADGKPKLGDPEPIPFPQGFGRVIPGWDQGFNGMKIGGKRRLFIPWQLAYGAAGRVGPDPAHPVIPPKADLIFDVELVDVSDLPTPTNHPGGAPGGASIQK
;
A
#
# COMPACT_ATOMS: atom_id res chain seq x y z
N MET A 1 44.72 -48.38 -17.03
CA MET A 1 45.09 -49.79 -16.60
C MET A 1 43.86 -50.34 -15.85
N LYS A 2 43.39 -51.48 -16.40
CA LYS A 2 42.63 -52.59 -15.78
C LYS A 2 41.22 -52.22 -15.28
N LEU A 3 40.15 -52.54 -15.95
CA LEU A 3 39.62 -53.85 -16.40
C LEU A 3 38.91 -54.63 -15.26
N THR A 4 37.65 -54.89 -15.50
CA THR A 4 36.86 -56.13 -15.45
C THR A 4 36.09 -56.35 -14.13
N HIS A 5 34.86 -56.86 -14.06
CA HIS A 5 34.02 -57.85 -14.77
C HIS A 5 32.57 -57.66 -14.30
N LEU A 6 31.54 -57.66 -15.07
CA LEU A 6 30.66 -58.65 -15.69
C LEU A 6 30.33 -59.88 -14.82
N ILE A 7 29.09 -60.00 -14.38
CA ILE A 7 28.34 -61.30 -14.33
C ILE A 7 26.86 -61.09 -14.56
N LEU A 8 26.40 -61.76 -15.56
CA LEU A 8 25.05 -61.98 -16.06
C LEU A 8 24.44 -63.17 -15.31
N LEU A 9 23.17 -63.09 -14.89
CA LEU A 9 22.34 -64.29 -14.69
C LEU A 9 20.92 -64.05 -15.16
N VAL A 10 20.55 -64.78 -16.18
CA VAL A 10 19.21 -64.96 -16.76
C VAL A 10 18.51 -66.05 -15.99
N VAL A 11 17.29 -65.85 -15.55
CA VAL A 11 16.31 -66.97 -15.37
C VAL A 11 14.98 -66.51 -15.95
N ALA A 12 14.56 -67.25 -16.96
CA ALA A 12 13.29 -67.19 -17.61
C ALA A 12 12.23 -67.92 -16.79
N GLY A 13 11.03 -67.35 -16.77
CA GLY A 13 9.83 -68.04 -16.27
C GLY A 13 8.58 -67.33 -16.83
N ALA A 14 8.03 -67.90 -17.90
CA ALA A 14 6.73 -67.54 -18.46
C ALA A 14 5.62 -68.11 -17.60
N VAL A 15 4.50 -67.37 -17.49
CA VAL A 15 3.11 -67.93 -17.56
C VAL A 15 2.06 -66.83 -17.52
N THR A 16 1.25 -66.74 -18.60
CA THR A 16 -0.18 -66.49 -18.83
C THR A 16 -0.88 -65.19 -18.31
N ALA A 17 -1.34 -64.52 -19.31
CA ALA A 17 -2.67 -63.91 -19.60
C ALA A 17 -3.61 -63.56 -18.44
N GLY A 18 -3.92 -62.29 -18.34
CA GLY A 18 -5.03 -61.73 -17.60
C GLY A 18 -5.08 -60.22 -17.85
N GLY A 19 -5.87 -59.81 -18.85
CA GLY A 19 -6.00 -58.40 -19.21
C GLY A 19 -6.73 -57.60 -18.14
N GLN A 20 -6.04 -56.64 -17.57
CA GLN A 20 -6.67 -55.51 -16.88
C GLN A 20 -5.89 -54.29 -17.26
N THR A 21 -6.55 -53.39 -17.99
CA THR A 21 -6.06 -52.02 -18.24
C THR A 21 -5.86 -51.30 -16.91
N PRO A 22 -4.70 -50.71 -16.62
CA PRO A 22 -4.56 -49.87 -15.45
C PRO A 22 -5.33 -48.57 -15.63
N ALA A 23 -6.32 -48.38 -14.78
CA ALA A 23 -7.03 -47.13 -14.63
C ALA A 23 -6.01 -46.04 -14.23
N LYS A 24 -5.98 -44.97 -15.03
CA LYS A 24 -5.25 -43.73 -14.77
C LYS A 24 -5.62 -43.23 -13.37
N PRO A 25 -4.67 -42.94 -12.46
CA PRO A 25 -5.02 -42.37 -11.16
C PRO A 25 -5.63 -40.98 -11.38
N ALA A 26 -6.88 -40.83 -10.90
CA ALA A 26 -7.57 -39.55 -10.84
C ALA A 26 -6.78 -38.62 -9.90
N VAL A 27 -6.28 -37.54 -10.43
CA VAL A 27 -5.71 -36.42 -9.66
C VAL A 27 -6.87 -35.87 -8.80
N PRO A 28 -6.74 -35.78 -7.47
CA PRO A 28 -7.76 -35.15 -6.65
C PRO A 28 -7.84 -33.68 -7.04
N ALA A 29 -9.01 -33.27 -7.54
CA ALA A 29 -9.32 -31.88 -7.78
C ALA A 29 -9.14 -31.13 -6.45
N LYS A 30 -8.21 -30.19 -6.42
CA LYS A 30 -8.07 -29.22 -5.31
C LYS A 30 -9.41 -28.51 -5.16
N ALA A 31 -10.14 -28.90 -4.12
CA ALA A 31 -11.31 -28.15 -3.68
C ALA A 31 -10.86 -26.72 -3.39
N LYS A 32 -11.42 -25.75 -4.11
CA LYS A 32 -11.30 -24.34 -3.77
C LYS A 32 -11.79 -24.19 -2.32
N PRO A 33 -11.04 -23.52 -1.44
CA PRO A 33 -11.57 -23.21 -0.13
C PRO A 33 -12.81 -22.36 -0.33
N ALA A 34 -13.96 -22.86 0.09
CA ALA A 34 -15.18 -22.08 0.23
C ALA A 34 -14.85 -20.95 1.21
N VAL A 35 -14.74 -19.73 0.71
CA VAL A 35 -14.71 -18.53 1.54
C VAL A 35 -16.06 -18.50 2.24
N SER A 36 -16.11 -19.02 3.46
CA SER A 36 -17.23 -18.81 4.36
C SER A 36 -17.31 -17.32 4.62
N ILE A 37 -18.24 -16.65 3.94
CA ILE A 37 -18.62 -15.28 4.27
C ILE A 37 -19.25 -15.39 5.66
N ALA A 38 -18.44 -15.18 6.69
CA ALA A 38 -18.94 -15.04 8.04
C ALA A 38 -19.96 -13.91 8.01
N LYS A 39 -21.21 -14.28 8.29
CA LYS A 39 -22.31 -13.33 8.48
C LYS A 39 -21.80 -12.24 9.42
N PRO A 40 -21.86 -10.96 9.08
CA PRO A 40 -21.33 -9.90 9.93
C PRO A 40 -22.03 -10.06 11.30
N LYS A 41 -21.22 -10.30 12.33
CA LYS A 41 -21.68 -10.30 13.72
C LYS A 41 -22.38 -8.96 13.91
N ALA A 42 -23.66 -8.99 14.23
CA ALA A 42 -24.46 -7.80 14.44
C ALA A 42 -23.67 -6.85 15.35
N ALA A 43 -23.31 -5.70 14.83
CA ALA A 43 -22.70 -4.66 15.62
C ALA A 43 -23.66 -4.35 16.75
N VAL A 44 -23.19 -4.49 17.99
CA VAL A 44 -23.92 -4.07 19.16
C VAL A 44 -24.25 -2.61 18.91
N ALA A 45 -25.55 -2.29 18.83
CA ALA A 45 -25.98 -0.90 18.66
C ALA A 45 -25.54 -0.14 19.91
N GLU A 46 -24.35 0.49 19.84
CA GLU A 46 -23.97 1.47 20.84
C GLU A 46 -25.00 2.60 20.75
N THR A 47 -25.75 2.76 21.83
CA THR A 47 -26.74 3.83 21.95
C THR A 47 -25.95 5.13 21.98
N VAL A 48 -25.86 5.81 20.84
CA VAL A 48 -25.19 7.12 20.76
C VAL A 48 -25.97 8.08 21.63
N LYS A 49 -25.34 8.57 22.69
CA LYS A 49 -25.89 9.61 23.55
C LYS A 49 -25.87 10.93 22.77
N LEU A 50 -27.01 11.33 22.28
CA LEU A 50 -27.16 12.59 21.54
C LEU A 50 -27.10 13.80 22.50
N PRO A 51 -26.54 14.94 22.05
CA PRO A 51 -26.60 16.19 22.82
C PRO A 51 -28.02 16.66 23.05
N PRO A 52 -28.28 17.46 24.11
CA PRO A 52 -29.60 18.05 24.33
C PRO A 52 -30.07 18.87 23.13
N GLY A 53 -31.32 18.68 22.72
CA GLY A 53 -31.92 19.39 21.59
C GLY A 53 -31.77 18.69 20.23
N VAL A 54 -31.00 17.59 20.14
CA VAL A 54 -30.93 16.77 18.93
C VAL A 54 -32.08 15.74 18.97
N PRO A 55 -33.04 15.76 18.02
CA PRO A 55 -34.13 14.81 18.01
C PRO A 55 -33.64 13.39 17.75
N ILE A 56 -34.23 12.42 18.43
CA ILE A 56 -33.95 10.99 18.22
C ILE A 56 -34.58 10.56 16.90
N VAL A 57 -33.77 9.98 16.01
CA VAL A 57 -34.24 9.39 14.75
C VAL A 57 -34.27 7.87 14.93
N PRO A 58 -35.44 7.22 14.66
CA PRO A 58 -35.51 5.77 14.73
C PRO A 58 -34.67 5.13 13.62
N GLY A 59 -33.96 4.08 13.96
CA GLY A 59 -33.14 3.32 13.02
C GLY A 59 -31.83 2.81 13.64
N VAL A 60 -31.15 1.97 12.88
CA VAL A 60 -29.83 1.46 13.25
C VAL A 60 -28.78 2.30 12.53
N GLN A 61 -27.82 2.83 13.27
CA GLN A 61 -26.68 3.48 12.65
C GLN A 61 -25.86 2.47 11.85
N ALA A 62 -25.51 2.83 10.62
CA ALA A 62 -24.67 2.05 9.77
C ALA A 62 -23.38 2.84 9.46
N ILE A 63 -22.25 2.13 9.51
CA ILE A 63 -20.97 2.67 9.05
C ILE A 63 -20.88 2.42 7.56
N ALA A 64 -20.86 3.49 6.75
CA ALA A 64 -20.75 3.35 5.31
C ALA A 64 -19.35 2.93 4.86
N PHE A 65 -18.33 3.48 5.52
CA PHE A 65 -16.92 3.13 5.32
C PHE A 65 -16.09 3.59 6.52
N SER A 66 -14.92 2.99 6.72
CA SER A 66 -14.02 3.39 7.80
C SER A 66 -12.56 3.24 7.39
N LEU A 67 -11.72 4.22 7.76
CA LEU A 67 -10.28 4.07 7.77
C LEU A 67 -9.91 3.12 8.92
N ARG A 68 -9.07 2.13 8.63
CA ARG A 68 -8.50 1.23 9.64
C ARG A 68 -6.99 1.34 9.60
N TYR A 69 -6.33 1.14 10.73
CA TYR A 69 -4.89 1.11 10.79
C TYR A 69 -4.36 0.06 11.77
N GLN A 70 -3.09 -0.25 11.61
CA GLN A 70 -2.34 -1.14 12.49
C GLN A 70 -0.93 -0.55 12.67
N ASP A 71 -0.56 -0.26 13.92
CA ASP A 71 0.80 0.19 14.21
C ASP A 71 1.77 -1.00 14.09
N ILE A 72 2.74 -0.87 13.18
CA ILE A 72 3.82 -1.83 12.98
C ILE A 72 4.94 -1.54 13.97
N LYS A 73 5.22 -0.23 14.18
CA LYS A 73 6.21 0.25 15.13
C LYS A 73 5.74 1.58 15.72
N ILE A 74 5.76 1.68 17.02
CA ILE A 74 5.51 2.95 17.71
C ILE A 74 6.77 3.81 17.63
N GLY A 75 6.62 5.05 17.15
CA GLY A 75 7.71 6.03 17.14
C GLY A 75 8.05 6.53 18.53
N VAL A 76 9.29 6.98 18.70
CA VAL A 76 9.79 7.53 19.98
C VAL A 76 10.05 9.04 19.91
N GLY A 77 9.93 9.64 18.73
CA GLY A 77 10.08 11.08 18.52
C GLY A 77 8.82 11.87 18.93
N ALA A 78 8.77 13.14 18.50
CA ALA A 78 7.62 14.01 18.71
C ALA A 78 6.36 13.44 18.07
N GLU A 79 5.21 13.74 18.64
CA GLU A 79 3.91 13.38 18.08
C GLU A 79 3.60 14.22 16.83
N ALA A 80 2.91 13.63 15.90
CA ALA A 80 2.47 14.26 14.66
C ALA A 80 1.40 15.32 14.96
N GLU A 81 1.82 16.58 15.03
CA GLU A 81 0.92 17.72 15.18
C GLU A 81 0.20 18.02 13.85
N PRO A 82 -1.10 18.37 13.88
CA PRO A 82 -1.84 18.71 12.67
C PRO A 82 -1.29 20.02 12.04
N TYR A 83 -1.57 20.17 10.73
CA TYR A 83 -1.21 21.36 9.94
C TYR A 83 0.29 21.64 9.85
N LYS A 84 1.11 20.61 9.91
CA LYS A 84 2.56 20.67 9.72
C LYS A 84 2.97 20.03 8.39
N LEU A 85 4.22 20.26 8.02
CA LEU A 85 4.85 19.56 6.91
C LEU A 85 5.36 18.21 7.40
N TYR A 86 4.78 17.13 6.87
CA TYR A 86 5.23 15.77 7.16
C TYR A 86 6.19 15.31 6.08
N LYS A 87 7.22 14.57 6.47
CA LYS A 87 8.06 13.78 5.55
C LYS A 87 7.86 12.31 5.85
N VAL A 88 7.52 11.55 4.84
CA VAL A 88 7.13 10.16 5.01
C VAL A 88 7.78 9.25 3.97
N ASN A 89 8.19 8.06 4.40
CA ASN A 89 8.41 6.93 3.51
C ASN A 89 7.13 6.12 3.42
N TYR A 90 6.89 5.51 2.26
CA TYR A 90 5.69 4.71 2.06
C TYR A 90 5.89 3.61 1.02
N THR A 91 5.00 2.62 1.08
CA THR A 91 4.74 1.67 0.01
C THR A 91 3.24 1.44 -0.07
N GLY A 92 2.68 1.51 -1.27
CA GLY A 92 1.26 1.37 -1.54
C GLY A 92 0.93 0.15 -2.40
N TRP A 93 -0.12 -0.57 -2.04
CA TRP A 93 -0.65 -1.73 -2.75
C TRP A 93 -2.15 -1.61 -2.98
N LEU A 94 -2.62 -2.23 -4.05
CA LEU A 94 -4.04 -2.50 -4.24
C LEU A 94 -4.48 -3.58 -3.23
N ALA A 95 -5.60 -3.36 -2.53
CA ALA A 95 -6.10 -4.33 -1.57
C ALA A 95 -6.68 -5.59 -2.23
N SER A 96 -7.02 -5.53 -3.51
CA SER A 96 -7.64 -6.61 -4.28
C SER A 96 -6.71 -7.78 -4.56
N ASP A 97 -5.45 -7.51 -4.86
CA ASP A 97 -4.48 -8.49 -5.35
C ASP A 97 -3.07 -8.33 -4.77
N GLY A 98 -2.85 -7.28 -3.97
CA GLY A 98 -1.54 -6.96 -3.39
C GLY A 98 -0.55 -6.37 -4.41
N HIS A 99 -1.01 -5.94 -5.60
CA HIS A 99 -0.15 -5.28 -6.57
C HIS A 99 0.42 -3.98 -5.98
N LYS A 100 1.75 -3.87 -5.95
CA LYS A 100 2.44 -2.64 -5.54
C LYS A 100 2.31 -1.62 -6.67
N PHE A 101 1.68 -0.47 -6.39
CA PHE A 101 1.52 0.57 -7.40
C PHE A 101 2.49 1.74 -7.23
N ASP A 102 3.04 1.94 -6.02
CA ASP A 102 3.99 3.04 -5.77
C ASP A 102 4.76 2.81 -4.46
N SER A 103 5.99 3.37 -4.38
CA SER A 103 6.80 3.37 -3.17
C SER A 103 7.84 4.48 -3.21
N SER A 104 8.11 5.15 -2.09
CA SER A 104 9.25 6.08 -1.98
C SER A 104 10.60 5.40 -2.30
N ALA A 105 10.68 4.08 -2.12
CA ALA A 105 11.89 3.32 -2.48
C ALA A 105 12.11 3.21 -4.01
N ASP A 106 11.09 3.43 -4.82
CA ASP A 106 11.19 3.40 -6.29
C ASP A 106 11.68 4.74 -6.86
N HIS A 107 11.63 5.81 -6.06
CA HIS A 107 12.00 7.20 -6.45
C HIS A 107 13.36 7.62 -5.89
N ARG A 108 14.31 6.67 -5.84
CA ARG A 108 15.67 6.95 -5.38
C ARG A 108 16.46 7.67 -6.45
N THR A 109 17.23 8.70 -6.03
CA THR A 109 18.19 9.36 -6.89
C THR A 109 19.52 8.61 -6.92
N PRO A 110 20.22 8.56 -8.07
CA PRO A 110 21.57 8.05 -8.13
C PRO A 110 22.52 8.86 -7.24
N VAL A 111 23.38 8.19 -6.50
CA VAL A 111 24.50 8.83 -5.80
C VAL A 111 25.48 9.37 -6.84
N THR A 112 25.83 10.65 -6.73
CA THR A 112 26.86 11.26 -7.59
C THR A 112 28.12 11.56 -6.80
N ASP A 113 29.25 11.53 -7.49
CA ASP A 113 30.53 12.00 -6.95
C ASP A 113 30.62 13.55 -6.95
N LYS A 114 31.76 14.07 -6.52
CA LYS A 114 32.04 15.53 -6.49
C LYS A 114 31.98 16.21 -7.87
N ASP A 115 32.12 15.45 -8.94
CA ASP A 115 32.11 15.93 -10.32
C ASP A 115 30.71 15.75 -10.96
N GLY A 116 29.70 15.31 -10.17
CA GLY A 116 28.33 15.10 -10.61
C GLY A 116 28.11 13.82 -11.41
N LYS A 117 29.10 12.92 -11.46
CA LYS A 117 29.00 11.63 -12.17
C LYS A 117 28.36 10.57 -11.26
N PRO A 118 27.51 9.69 -11.80
CA PRO A 118 26.94 8.60 -11.02
C PRO A 118 28.04 7.69 -10.46
N VAL A 119 28.00 7.42 -9.16
CA VAL A 119 28.78 6.36 -8.53
C VAL A 119 28.18 5.03 -8.94
N LEU A 120 29.02 4.10 -9.42
CA LEU A 120 28.57 2.78 -9.81
C LEU A 120 28.68 1.79 -8.65
N ASP A 121 27.76 0.82 -8.58
CA ASP A 121 27.83 -0.33 -7.70
C ASP A 121 28.77 -1.42 -8.24
N ALA A 122 28.85 -2.58 -7.55
CA ALA A 122 29.70 -3.69 -7.95
C ALA A 122 29.31 -4.31 -9.31
N ASP A 123 28.07 -4.11 -9.76
CA ASP A 123 27.54 -4.61 -11.03
C ASP A 123 27.67 -3.59 -12.16
N GLY A 124 28.27 -2.44 -11.90
CA GLY A 124 28.45 -1.35 -12.88
C GLY A 124 27.18 -0.53 -13.12
N LYS A 125 26.16 -0.64 -12.27
CA LYS A 125 24.94 0.14 -12.32
C LYS A 125 25.04 1.37 -11.42
N PRO A 126 24.30 2.46 -11.71
CA PRO A 126 24.26 3.61 -10.82
C PRO A 126 23.82 3.19 -9.40
N LYS A 127 24.67 3.44 -8.42
CA LYS A 127 24.34 3.23 -7.01
C LYS A 127 23.20 4.16 -6.64
N LEU A 128 22.08 3.61 -6.16
CA LEU A 128 20.96 4.40 -5.69
C LEU A 128 21.17 4.82 -4.23
N GLY A 129 20.81 6.07 -3.94
CA GLY A 129 20.79 6.61 -2.59
C GLY A 129 19.69 5.98 -1.72
N ASP A 130 19.56 6.48 -0.49
CA ASP A 130 18.44 6.12 0.37
C ASP A 130 17.11 6.61 -0.22
N PRO A 131 15.99 5.97 0.12
CA PRO A 131 14.67 6.48 -0.25
C PRO A 131 14.50 7.92 0.23
N GLU A 132 14.09 8.82 -0.66
CA GLU A 132 13.81 10.18 -0.29
C GLU A 132 12.39 10.28 0.26
N PRO A 133 12.22 10.67 1.55
CA PRO A 133 10.90 10.84 2.12
C PRO A 133 10.13 11.94 1.40
N ILE A 134 8.88 11.65 0.99
CA ILE A 134 8.07 12.67 0.34
C ILE A 134 7.52 13.66 1.35
N PRO A 135 7.61 14.98 1.09
CA PRO A 135 7.00 16.00 1.92
C PRO A 135 5.54 16.24 1.50
N PHE A 136 4.64 16.41 2.47
CA PHE A 136 3.30 16.92 2.21
C PHE A 136 2.77 17.75 3.39
N PRO A 137 1.98 18.81 3.13
CA PRO A 137 1.31 19.57 4.17
C PRO A 137 0.08 18.80 4.63
N GLN A 138 0.12 18.29 5.85
CA GLN A 138 -0.97 17.50 6.43
C GLN A 138 -2.18 18.37 6.74
N GLY A 139 -3.39 17.88 6.49
CA GLY A 139 -4.65 18.56 6.79
C GLY A 139 -5.10 19.58 5.74
N PHE A 140 -4.36 19.75 4.65
CA PHE A 140 -4.68 20.72 3.59
C PHE A 140 -5.30 20.08 2.33
N GLY A 141 -5.66 18.79 2.38
CA GLY A 141 -6.25 18.09 1.25
C GLY A 141 -5.30 17.96 0.03
N ARG A 142 -3.98 17.98 0.27
CA ARG A 142 -2.96 17.79 -0.77
C ARG A 142 -2.65 16.33 -1.05
N VAL A 143 -3.13 15.47 -0.17
CA VAL A 143 -3.04 14.01 -0.26
C VAL A 143 -4.44 13.40 -0.14
N ILE A 144 -4.58 12.11 -0.37
CA ILE A 144 -5.84 11.41 -0.19
C ILE A 144 -6.33 11.54 1.27
N PRO A 145 -7.66 11.67 1.52
CA PRO A 145 -8.20 11.85 2.88
C PRO A 145 -7.75 10.78 3.87
N GLY A 146 -7.53 9.56 3.40
CA GLY A 146 -7.01 8.46 4.21
C GLY A 146 -5.61 8.72 4.76
N TRP A 147 -4.79 9.49 4.07
CA TRP A 147 -3.48 9.93 4.57
C TRP A 147 -3.63 11.09 5.56
N ASP A 148 -4.40 12.12 5.22
CA ASP A 148 -4.62 13.26 6.13
C ASP A 148 -5.11 12.81 7.52
N GLN A 149 -5.87 11.72 7.59
CA GLN A 149 -6.38 11.16 8.85
C GLN A 149 -5.49 10.06 9.43
N GLY A 150 -4.80 9.31 8.56
CA GLY A 150 -4.09 8.08 8.93
C GLY A 150 -2.86 8.29 9.82
N PHE A 151 -2.28 9.47 9.80
CA PHE A 151 -1.11 9.82 10.61
C PHE A 151 -1.45 10.33 12.01
N ASN A 152 -2.73 10.59 12.32
CA ASN A 152 -3.12 11.08 13.64
C ASN A 152 -2.63 10.17 14.77
N GLY A 153 -2.01 10.77 15.78
CA GLY A 153 -1.44 10.07 16.92
C GLY A 153 -0.17 9.26 16.64
N MET A 154 0.41 9.35 15.42
CA MET A 154 1.72 8.80 15.16
C MET A 154 2.82 9.66 15.80
N LYS A 155 3.98 9.04 16.06
CA LYS A 155 5.19 9.75 16.49
C LYS A 155 6.29 9.55 15.46
N ILE A 156 7.18 10.51 15.33
CA ILE A 156 8.36 10.43 14.45
C ILE A 156 9.12 9.13 14.71
N GLY A 157 9.51 8.43 13.64
CA GLY A 157 10.12 7.10 13.65
C GLY A 157 9.13 5.95 13.78
N GLY A 158 7.82 6.25 13.82
CA GLY A 158 6.73 5.27 13.82
C GLY A 158 6.45 4.74 12.42
N LYS A 159 5.99 3.48 12.36
CA LYS A 159 5.50 2.82 11.14
C LYS A 159 4.08 2.32 11.37
N ARG A 160 3.22 2.54 10.39
CA ARG A 160 1.80 2.18 10.44
C ARG A 160 1.35 1.61 9.11
N ARG A 161 0.51 0.58 9.16
CA ARG A 161 -0.26 0.10 8.02
C ARG A 161 -1.62 0.75 8.01
N LEU A 162 -1.98 1.35 6.88
CA LEU A 162 -3.29 1.96 6.64
C LEU A 162 -4.09 1.08 5.69
N PHE A 163 -5.36 0.83 6.02
CA PHE A 163 -6.33 0.18 5.15
C PHE A 163 -7.36 1.25 4.76
N ILE A 164 -7.22 1.76 3.55
CA ILE A 164 -7.94 2.95 3.08
C ILE A 164 -9.02 2.52 2.09
N PRO A 165 -10.32 2.67 2.44
CA PRO A 165 -11.40 2.41 1.50
C PRO A 165 -11.34 3.44 0.36
N TRP A 166 -11.82 3.06 -0.82
CA TRP A 166 -11.74 3.87 -2.03
C TRP A 166 -12.34 5.29 -1.89
N GLN A 167 -13.33 5.47 -1.00
CA GLN A 167 -13.94 6.78 -0.70
C GLN A 167 -12.97 7.77 -0.04
N LEU A 168 -11.98 7.25 0.68
CA LEU A 168 -10.91 8.03 1.31
C LEU A 168 -9.59 7.96 0.53
N ALA A 169 -9.62 7.36 -0.67
CA ALA A 169 -8.51 7.22 -1.61
C ALA A 169 -8.78 8.02 -2.90
N TYR A 170 -8.75 7.34 -4.06
CA TYR A 170 -8.93 7.98 -5.37
C TYR A 170 -10.36 7.93 -5.90
N GLY A 171 -11.32 7.54 -5.07
CA GLY A 171 -12.75 7.63 -5.37
C GLY A 171 -13.23 6.67 -6.46
N ALA A 172 -14.38 7.02 -7.05
CA ALA A 172 -15.02 6.20 -8.08
C ALA A 172 -14.28 6.20 -9.43
N ALA A 173 -13.42 7.20 -9.67
CA ALA A 173 -12.66 7.31 -10.91
C ALA A 173 -11.33 6.55 -10.89
N GLY A 174 -10.74 6.34 -9.71
CA GLY A 174 -9.38 5.82 -9.59
C GLY A 174 -8.32 6.85 -10.00
N ARG A 175 -7.13 6.39 -10.37
CA ARG A 175 -6.03 7.23 -10.86
C ARG A 175 -5.45 6.63 -12.14
N VAL A 176 -5.57 7.36 -13.23
CA VAL A 176 -4.91 7.04 -14.50
C VAL A 176 -3.46 7.51 -14.42
N GLY A 177 -2.52 6.67 -14.83
CA GLY A 177 -1.11 7.03 -14.95
C GLY A 177 -0.85 7.91 -16.18
N PRO A 178 0.41 8.33 -16.38
CA PRO A 178 0.81 9.03 -17.61
C PRO A 178 0.61 8.16 -18.87
N ASP A 179 0.60 6.85 -18.70
CA ASP A 179 0.23 5.88 -19.74
C ASP A 179 -1.20 5.35 -19.47
N PRO A 180 -2.19 5.69 -20.31
CA PRO A 180 -3.56 5.19 -20.16
C PRO A 180 -3.69 3.67 -20.22
N ALA A 181 -2.72 2.97 -20.83
CA ALA A 181 -2.69 1.51 -20.87
C ALA A 181 -2.33 0.88 -19.51
N HIS A 182 -1.79 1.67 -18.59
CA HIS A 182 -1.41 1.25 -17.24
C HIS A 182 -2.13 2.12 -16.20
N PRO A 183 -3.42 1.88 -15.91
CA PRO A 183 -4.11 2.57 -14.83
C PRO A 183 -3.42 2.21 -13.52
N VAL A 184 -2.78 3.20 -12.91
CA VAL A 184 -2.02 3.01 -11.66
C VAL A 184 -2.94 2.55 -10.54
N ILE A 185 -4.19 3.04 -10.51
CA ILE A 185 -5.18 2.65 -9.51
C ILE A 185 -6.56 2.54 -10.16
N PRO A 186 -7.17 1.35 -10.14
CA PRO A 186 -8.49 1.14 -10.72
C PRO A 186 -9.59 1.98 -10.03
N PRO A 187 -10.73 2.20 -10.71
CA PRO A 187 -11.92 2.75 -10.10
C PRO A 187 -12.35 1.97 -8.86
N LYS A 188 -12.71 2.69 -7.78
CA LYS A 188 -13.20 2.11 -6.51
C LYS A 188 -12.22 1.09 -5.90
N ALA A 189 -10.92 1.29 -6.06
CA ALA A 189 -9.91 0.43 -5.47
C ALA A 189 -9.65 0.80 -4.00
N ASP A 190 -9.83 -0.14 -3.10
CA ASP A 190 -9.33 -0.04 -1.73
C ASP A 190 -7.81 -0.21 -1.73
N LEU A 191 -7.13 0.55 -0.87
CA LEU A 191 -5.68 0.60 -0.83
C LEU A 191 -5.13 0.16 0.52
N ILE A 192 -3.93 -0.39 0.47
CA ILE A 192 -3.11 -0.66 1.66
C ILE A 192 -1.83 0.15 1.52
N PHE A 193 -1.44 0.83 2.59
CA PHE A 193 -0.16 1.53 2.67
C PHE A 193 0.59 1.13 3.93
N ASP A 194 1.88 0.88 3.79
CA ASP A 194 2.81 0.97 4.91
C ASP A 194 3.45 2.35 4.86
N VAL A 195 3.33 3.11 5.93
CA VAL A 195 3.87 4.46 6.04
C VAL A 195 4.83 4.54 7.22
N GLU A 196 5.87 5.34 7.06
CA GLU A 196 6.82 5.69 8.12
C GLU A 196 6.86 7.21 8.23
N LEU A 197 6.56 7.74 9.43
CA LEU A 197 6.70 9.16 9.71
C LEU A 197 8.17 9.47 10.04
N VAL A 198 8.84 10.13 9.11
CA VAL A 198 10.28 10.42 9.21
C VAL A 198 10.53 11.74 9.94
N ASP A 199 9.74 12.77 9.61
CA ASP A 199 9.92 14.12 10.15
C ASP A 199 8.59 14.88 10.17
N VAL A 200 8.49 15.84 11.09
CA VAL A 200 7.38 16.79 11.20
C VAL A 200 7.99 18.16 11.47
N SER A 201 7.74 19.12 10.60
CA SER A 201 8.28 20.48 10.69
C SER A 201 7.22 21.53 10.38
N ASP A 202 7.53 22.79 10.65
CA ASP A 202 6.65 23.89 10.29
C ASP A 202 6.53 24.01 8.76
N LEU A 203 5.37 24.46 8.30
CA LEU A 203 5.21 24.81 6.90
C LEU A 203 6.19 25.95 6.52
N PRO A 204 6.78 25.91 5.32
CA PRO A 204 7.62 27.00 4.86
C PRO A 204 6.80 28.30 4.86
N THR A 205 7.32 29.31 5.54
CA THR A 205 6.74 30.67 5.47
C THR A 205 6.80 31.15 4.03
N PRO A 206 5.73 31.74 3.49
CA PRO A 206 5.79 32.37 2.19
C PRO A 206 6.91 33.41 2.22
N THR A 207 7.99 33.20 1.48
CA THR A 207 8.97 34.25 1.26
C THR A 207 8.28 35.30 0.42
N ASN A 208 7.93 36.46 1.07
CA ASN A 208 7.55 37.64 0.33
C ASN A 208 8.75 38.05 -0.53
N HIS A 209 8.69 37.71 -1.81
CA HIS A 209 9.58 38.35 -2.79
C HIS A 209 9.20 39.84 -2.82
N PRO A 210 10.08 40.76 -2.43
CA PRO A 210 9.82 42.17 -2.59
C PRO A 210 9.90 42.48 -4.08
N GLY A 211 8.77 42.43 -4.79
CA GLY A 211 8.73 42.74 -6.23
C GLY A 211 7.49 42.28 -6.99
N GLY A 212 6.56 41.56 -6.40
CA GLY A 212 5.32 41.22 -7.07
C GLY A 212 4.18 42.13 -6.64
N ALA A 213 3.83 43.12 -7.44
CA ALA A 213 2.62 43.91 -7.23
C ALA A 213 1.39 42.99 -7.19
N PRO A 214 0.38 43.24 -6.30
CA PRO A 214 -0.84 42.47 -6.31
C PRO A 214 -1.62 42.83 -7.60
N GLY A 215 -1.63 41.88 -8.54
CA GLY A 215 -2.52 41.95 -9.70
C GLY A 215 -3.97 41.92 -9.23
N GLY A 216 -4.60 43.10 -9.20
CA GLY A 216 -6.00 43.25 -8.90
C GLY A 216 -6.86 42.49 -9.91
N ALA A 217 -7.49 41.43 -9.46
CA ALA A 217 -8.61 40.80 -10.19
C ALA A 217 -9.83 41.72 -10.05
N SER A 218 -10.07 42.57 -11.07
CA SER A 218 -11.32 43.32 -11.24
C SER A 218 -12.42 42.30 -11.52
N ILE A 219 -13.31 42.17 -10.56
CA ILE A 219 -14.61 41.51 -10.77
C ILE A 219 -15.46 42.55 -11.50
N GLN A 220 -15.70 42.35 -12.79
CA GLN A 220 -16.75 43.05 -13.51
C GLN A 220 -18.06 42.28 -13.35
N LYS A 221 -19.12 43.06 -13.06
CA LYS A 221 -20.53 42.67 -12.90
C LYS A 221 -21.10 41.99 -14.13
#